data_35561455d3880dc28abcc9d7742467d9
#
_entry.id   35561455d3880dc28abcc9d7742467d9
#
_cell.length_a   1.000
_cell.length_b   1.000
_cell.length_c   1.000
_cell.angle_alpha   90.00
_cell.angle_beta   90.00
_cell.angle_gamma   90.00
#
_symmetry.space_group_name_H-M   'P 1'
#
loop_
_entity.id
_entity.type
_entity.pdbx_description
1 polymer ?
#
loop_
_entity_poly.entity_id
_entity_poly.type
_entity_poly.pdbx_seq_one_letter_code
_entity_poly.pdbx_strand_id
1 'polypeptide(L)'
;MHYLCSKQKSMRRFLPALLLLVMGLGACKTPEKPEPGMTVFRYNESKGIATLDPAYAKSQTLIWPVHQLFNGLVQMDSALNVQPSVARRWEISDDGRVYTFHLRDDVYFHDSRVFPGGEGRRVTAGDFVYSMERIMDPATASPGAWIFNNLDTTRGPKAVNDTTLKIYLKKRFPAFLGLLTMKYCSVVPREAVEYYGDEFGHHPVGTGPFHFKMWREGEKLIFRKNTDYFERDAGGNRLPYLDAVAISFITDKQSEFLEFIKGNLDFLSGLSPANKDELLTRSGQLNPKYKGEIKLYTQPYLNTEYLGFLVDTSLEKVQNSPVTNRKVRKAINYGFDRKKMMKYLRNNIGTPANHGFLPKGLPAFSPDSVGGYRYNPDRARQLLREAGYPNGEGLQEITLTTTDDYRDLCEFIQHQLSEVGIDIAIEISTGATFRDMVANSRLLFFRGSWIADYPDSENYLALFYSRNFSPGGPNYTHFSNPRYDSLYETALNTMDPARRQNLYRQMDQMIIDHAPIVPLYYDQVVRFTHTHVKNLGSNPMNLLVLKHVKKKHHDTDSR
;
A
#
# COMPACT_ATOMS: atom_id res chain seq x y z
N MET A 1 54.78 52.44 -40.48
CA MET A 1 54.16 53.67 -41.06
C MET A 1 52.83 53.86 -40.35
N HIS A 2 52.78 54.89 -39.51
CA HIS A 2 51.73 55.81 -39.15
C HIS A 2 50.32 55.18 -38.76
N TYR A 3 49.65 55.50 -37.66
CA TYR A 3 49.61 56.74 -36.83
C TYR A 3 49.09 56.40 -35.42
N LEU A 4 49.71 56.94 -34.42
CA LEU A 4 49.22 57.28 -33.11
C LEU A 4 48.20 58.43 -33.20
N CYS A 5 47.12 58.43 -32.45
CA CYS A 5 46.72 59.58 -31.62
C CYS A 5 45.39 59.37 -30.88
N SER A 6 45.47 59.44 -29.57
CA SER A 6 44.65 60.15 -28.58
C SER A 6 43.10 60.09 -28.66
N LYS A 7 42.49 59.69 -27.52
CA LYS A 7 41.75 60.62 -26.64
C LYS A 7 41.28 59.97 -25.35
N GLN A 8 41.87 60.35 -24.26
CA GLN A 8 41.24 60.35 -22.96
C GLN A 8 39.96 61.20 -22.96
N LYS A 9 38.83 60.61 -22.58
CA LYS A 9 37.70 61.26 -21.88
C LYS A 9 36.54 60.24 -21.75
N SER A 10 36.30 59.75 -20.59
CA SER A 10 35.08 59.85 -19.74
C SER A 10 34.96 58.64 -18.80
N MET A 11 35.71 58.71 -17.74
CA MET A 11 35.62 57.80 -16.63
C MET A 11 34.75 58.48 -15.52
N ARG A 12 33.47 58.75 -15.82
CA ARG A 12 32.53 59.36 -14.85
C ARG A 12 31.05 58.96 -15.00
N ARG A 13 30.72 57.86 -15.70
CA ARG A 13 29.30 57.46 -15.87
C ARG A 13 28.96 55.99 -15.50
N PHE A 14 29.85 55.28 -14.78
CA PHE A 14 29.61 53.88 -14.40
C PHE A 14 29.35 53.62 -12.91
N LEU A 15 29.30 54.66 -12.06
CA LEU A 15 29.09 54.46 -10.61
C LEU A 15 27.63 54.23 -10.16
N PRO A 16 26.55 54.68 -10.85
CA PRO A 16 25.19 54.37 -10.36
C PRO A 16 24.65 53.00 -10.81
N ALA A 17 25.23 52.35 -11.83
CA ALA A 17 24.75 51.02 -12.28
C ALA A 17 25.25 49.85 -11.41
N LEU A 18 26.36 50.02 -10.70
CA LEU A 18 26.89 49.00 -9.81
C LEU A 18 26.19 48.93 -8.47
N LEU A 19 25.54 50.04 -8.02
CA LEU A 19 24.81 50.09 -6.74
C LEU A 19 23.41 49.48 -6.88
N LEU A 20 22.82 49.40 -8.07
CA LEU A 20 21.54 48.74 -8.34
C LEU A 20 21.65 47.21 -8.51
N LEU A 21 22.85 46.71 -8.86
CA LEU A 21 23.09 45.27 -9.00
C LEU A 21 23.30 44.55 -7.65
N VAL A 22 23.69 45.29 -6.60
CA VAL A 22 23.90 44.72 -5.24
C VAL A 22 22.60 44.61 -4.43
N MET A 23 21.52 45.35 -4.80
CA MET A 23 20.21 45.21 -4.13
C MET A 23 19.35 44.06 -4.70
N GLY A 24 19.76 43.39 -5.77
CA GLY A 24 19.03 42.26 -6.36
C GLY A 24 19.39 40.87 -5.78
N LEU A 25 20.40 40.76 -4.90
CA LEU A 25 20.89 39.48 -4.36
C LEU A 25 20.35 39.14 -2.95
N GLY A 26 19.38 39.90 -2.47
CA GLY A 26 18.85 39.78 -1.09
C GLY A 26 17.59 38.93 -0.92
N ALA A 27 17.18 38.10 -1.89
CA ALA A 27 15.95 37.31 -1.80
C ALA A 27 16.16 35.79 -1.91
N CYS A 28 17.30 35.26 -1.45
CA CYS A 28 17.32 33.86 -1.03
C CYS A 28 16.56 33.77 0.29
N LYS A 29 15.25 33.47 0.24
CA LYS A 29 14.50 33.06 1.43
C LYS A 29 15.21 31.83 1.98
N THR A 30 15.93 32.01 3.10
CA THR A 30 16.42 30.94 3.93
C THR A 30 15.27 29.95 4.15
N PRO A 31 15.51 28.63 4.07
CA PRO A 31 14.47 27.66 4.40
C PRO A 31 13.95 27.97 5.80
N GLU A 32 12.64 28.20 5.90
CA GLU A 32 11.96 28.49 7.16
C GLU A 32 12.27 27.32 8.12
N LYS A 33 13.19 27.56 9.08
CA LYS A 33 13.41 26.61 10.17
C LYS A 33 12.09 26.51 10.95
N PRO A 34 11.71 25.30 11.41
CA PRO A 34 10.56 25.17 12.30
C PRO A 34 10.70 26.15 13.46
N GLU A 35 9.60 26.78 13.86
CA GLU A 35 9.58 27.64 15.04
C GLU A 35 10.14 26.85 16.24
N PRO A 36 10.97 27.45 17.10
CA PRO A 36 11.48 26.79 18.30
C PRO A 36 10.33 26.23 19.14
N GLY A 37 10.42 24.95 19.50
CA GLY A 37 9.40 24.28 20.30
C GLY A 37 8.35 23.48 19.53
N MET A 38 8.31 23.53 18.19
CA MET A 38 7.36 22.70 17.41
C MET A 38 7.75 21.22 17.35
N THR A 39 6.76 20.37 17.58
CA THR A 39 6.87 18.92 17.42
C THR A 39 6.57 18.51 15.98
N VAL A 40 7.63 18.29 15.18
CA VAL A 40 7.53 17.92 13.76
C VAL A 40 7.93 16.46 13.58
N PHE A 41 7.04 15.65 12.99
CA PHE A 41 7.37 14.29 12.56
C PHE A 41 7.92 14.32 11.13
N ARG A 42 9.13 13.78 10.94
CA ARG A 42 9.86 13.80 9.67
C ARG A 42 10.00 12.41 9.10
N TYR A 43 9.54 12.21 7.87
CA TYR A 43 9.79 10.97 7.15
C TYR A 43 10.09 11.22 5.67
N ASN A 44 10.58 10.20 4.99
CA ASN A 44 10.95 10.27 3.59
C ASN A 44 10.02 9.43 2.71
N GLU A 45 9.68 9.93 1.51
CA GLU A 45 8.99 9.16 0.47
C GLU A 45 9.86 9.13 -0.80
N SER A 46 10.66 8.08 -0.92
CA SER A 46 11.69 7.97 -1.96
C SER A 46 11.14 7.88 -3.40
N LYS A 47 9.90 7.47 -3.57
CA LYS A 47 9.27 7.33 -4.89
C LYS A 47 8.59 8.61 -5.37
N GLY A 48 8.60 9.66 -4.55
CA GLY A 48 7.83 10.88 -4.81
C GLY A 48 6.32 10.70 -4.62
N ILE A 49 5.61 11.81 -4.56
CA ILE A 49 4.14 11.87 -4.45
C ILE A 49 3.64 12.56 -5.70
N ALA A 50 2.75 11.94 -6.44
CA ALA A 50 2.22 12.51 -7.68
C ALA A 50 0.99 13.39 -7.44
N THR A 51 0.20 13.10 -6.40
CA THR A 51 -1.03 13.82 -6.08
C THR A 51 -1.46 13.53 -4.64
N LEU A 52 -2.18 14.46 -4.03
CA LEU A 52 -2.83 14.30 -2.74
C LEU A 52 -4.36 14.13 -2.88
N ASP A 53 -4.87 14.00 -4.10
CA ASP A 53 -6.28 13.72 -4.35
C ASP A 53 -6.62 12.28 -3.95
N PRO A 54 -7.58 12.07 -2.99
CA PRO A 54 -8.00 10.73 -2.59
C PRO A 54 -8.50 9.85 -3.73
N ALA A 55 -9.07 10.44 -4.79
CA ALA A 55 -9.56 9.70 -5.96
C ALA A 55 -8.47 8.85 -6.63
N TYR A 56 -7.19 9.15 -6.41
CA TYR A 56 -6.05 8.45 -7.02
C TYR A 56 -5.16 7.73 -6.02
N ALA A 57 -5.60 7.54 -4.78
CA ALA A 57 -4.82 6.94 -3.68
C ALA A 57 -4.59 5.42 -3.85
N LYS A 58 -4.00 4.99 -4.98
CA LYS A 58 -3.81 3.58 -5.39
C LYS A 58 -2.55 2.91 -4.84
N SER A 59 -1.68 3.63 -4.16
CA SER A 59 -0.40 3.09 -3.67
C SER A 59 -0.10 3.61 -2.28
N GLN A 60 0.72 2.88 -1.52
CA GLN A 60 1.11 3.28 -0.17
C GLN A 60 1.72 4.68 -0.11
N THR A 61 2.52 5.05 -1.11
CA THR A 61 3.10 6.38 -1.31
C THR A 61 2.06 7.50 -1.30
N LEU A 62 0.87 7.24 -1.87
CA LEU A 62 -0.24 8.20 -1.90
C LEU A 62 -1.17 8.04 -0.69
N ILE A 63 -1.40 6.81 -0.23
CA ILE A 63 -2.29 6.51 0.89
C ILE A 63 -1.80 7.16 2.18
N TRP A 64 -0.51 7.15 2.47
CA TRP A 64 0.03 7.68 3.73
C TRP A 64 -0.20 9.19 3.89
N PRO A 65 0.17 10.07 2.94
CA PRO A 65 -0.10 11.49 3.07
C PRO A 65 -1.60 11.81 3.00
N VAL A 66 -2.36 11.15 2.11
CA VAL A 66 -3.83 11.31 2.02
C VAL A 66 -4.50 10.95 3.35
N HIS A 67 -4.03 9.91 4.05
CA HIS A 67 -4.56 9.52 5.36
C HIS A 67 -4.40 10.59 6.45
N GLN A 68 -3.41 11.49 6.32
CA GLN A 68 -3.24 12.59 7.27
C GLN A 68 -4.20 13.75 6.99
N LEU A 69 -4.66 13.89 5.74
CA LEU A 69 -5.43 15.05 5.28
C LEU A 69 -6.95 14.80 5.22
N PHE A 70 -7.38 13.54 5.08
CA PHE A 70 -8.76 13.20 4.78
C PHE A 70 -9.32 12.10 5.69
N ASN A 71 -10.64 12.13 5.90
CA ASN A 71 -11.40 11.07 6.57
C ASN A 71 -12.46 10.50 5.63
N GLY A 72 -12.84 9.24 5.87
CA GLY A 72 -14.01 8.57 5.29
C GLY A 72 -15.16 8.44 6.29
N LEU A 73 -16.23 7.75 5.91
CA LEU A 73 -17.33 7.39 6.79
C LEU A 73 -16.84 6.59 7.99
N VAL A 74 -15.98 5.64 7.73
CA VAL A 74 -15.41 4.69 8.70
C VAL A 74 -13.89 4.65 8.58
N GLN A 75 -13.24 4.15 9.60
CA GLN A 75 -11.79 3.94 9.64
C GLN A 75 -11.50 2.54 10.19
N MET A 76 -10.22 2.18 10.28
CA MET A 76 -9.77 0.89 10.76
C MET A 76 -8.89 1.06 12.00
N ASP A 77 -9.09 0.23 13.02
CA ASP A 77 -8.18 0.16 14.14
C ASP A 77 -6.94 -0.69 13.82
N SER A 78 -6.02 -0.82 14.79
CA SER A 78 -4.80 -1.61 14.61
C SER A 78 -5.05 -3.12 14.50
N ALA A 79 -6.22 -3.60 14.92
CA ALA A 79 -6.64 -5.00 14.82
C ALA A 79 -7.50 -5.26 13.57
N LEU A 80 -7.62 -4.26 12.67
CA LEU A 80 -8.40 -4.30 11.42
C LEU A 80 -9.92 -4.35 11.63
N ASN A 81 -10.43 -3.95 12.80
CA ASN A 81 -11.86 -3.79 12.97
C ASN A 81 -12.30 -2.43 12.42
N VAL A 82 -13.43 -2.41 11.73
CA VAL A 82 -14.05 -1.18 11.24
C VAL A 82 -14.58 -0.38 12.43
N GLN A 83 -14.17 0.89 12.52
CA GLN A 83 -14.49 1.83 13.57
C GLN A 83 -15.21 3.05 13.01
N PRO A 84 -16.03 3.76 13.80
CA PRO A 84 -16.56 5.06 13.45
C PRO A 84 -15.45 6.06 13.04
N SER A 85 -15.80 6.96 12.09
CA SER A 85 -14.99 8.13 11.75
C SER A 85 -15.94 9.32 11.57
N VAL A 86 -16.17 9.83 10.35
CA VAL A 86 -17.18 10.87 10.12
C VAL A 86 -18.60 10.35 10.40
N ALA A 87 -18.88 9.07 10.13
CA ALA A 87 -20.07 8.42 10.65
C ALA A 87 -19.86 8.02 12.12
N ARG A 88 -20.72 8.46 13.02
CA ARG A 88 -20.70 8.06 14.44
C ARG A 88 -21.24 6.65 14.67
N ARG A 89 -22.13 6.17 13.80
CA ARG A 89 -22.71 4.82 13.78
C ARG A 89 -23.32 4.52 12.41
N TRP A 90 -23.61 3.24 12.18
CA TRP A 90 -24.33 2.78 10.99
C TRP A 90 -25.25 1.62 11.32
N GLU A 91 -26.20 1.36 10.42
CA GLU A 91 -27.15 0.25 10.47
C GLU A 91 -27.10 -0.46 9.11
N ILE A 92 -27.28 -1.77 9.14
CA ILE A 92 -27.35 -2.61 7.94
C ILE A 92 -28.70 -3.32 7.94
N SER A 93 -29.42 -3.27 6.82
CA SER A 93 -30.70 -3.98 6.68
C SER A 93 -30.51 -5.51 6.77
N ASP A 94 -31.56 -6.24 7.14
CA ASP A 94 -31.51 -7.70 7.31
C ASP A 94 -31.11 -8.43 6.03
N ASP A 95 -31.43 -7.89 4.87
CA ASP A 95 -31.02 -8.41 3.58
C ASP A 95 -29.57 -8.05 3.22
N GLY A 96 -28.88 -7.24 4.05
CA GLY A 96 -27.49 -6.83 3.88
C GLY A 96 -27.23 -5.92 2.67
N ARG A 97 -28.26 -5.26 2.13
CA ARG A 97 -28.15 -4.44 0.92
C ARG A 97 -28.30 -2.94 1.15
N VAL A 98 -28.80 -2.52 2.32
CA VAL A 98 -28.95 -1.09 2.64
C VAL A 98 -28.10 -0.76 3.85
N TYR A 99 -27.19 0.19 3.68
CA TYR A 99 -26.35 0.74 4.73
C TYR A 99 -26.82 2.15 5.04
N THR A 100 -27.20 2.42 6.29
CA THR A 100 -27.61 3.75 6.76
C THR A 100 -26.56 4.27 7.72
N PHE A 101 -25.87 5.35 7.34
CA PHE A 101 -24.85 6.01 8.15
C PHE A 101 -25.41 7.27 8.80
N HIS A 102 -25.14 7.44 10.10
CA HIS A 102 -25.46 8.64 10.86
C HIS A 102 -24.18 9.42 11.11
N LEU A 103 -24.06 10.56 10.47
CA LEU A 103 -22.86 11.38 10.53
C LEU A 103 -22.77 12.16 11.86
N ARG A 104 -21.56 12.53 12.22
CA ARG A 104 -21.26 13.51 13.25
C ARG A 104 -21.67 14.91 12.77
N ASP A 105 -21.90 15.81 13.69
CA ASP A 105 -22.26 17.22 13.43
C ASP A 105 -21.12 18.20 13.79
N ASP A 106 -19.98 17.66 14.25
CA ASP A 106 -18.79 18.41 14.66
C ASP A 106 -17.58 18.18 13.72
N VAL A 107 -17.81 17.75 12.47
CA VAL A 107 -16.76 17.58 11.47
C VAL A 107 -16.81 18.70 10.45
N TYR A 108 -15.67 19.39 10.27
CA TYR A 108 -15.51 20.50 9.35
C TYR A 108 -14.40 20.23 8.35
N PHE A 109 -14.55 20.76 7.14
CA PHE A 109 -13.43 20.83 6.19
C PHE A 109 -12.36 21.77 6.71
N HIS A 110 -11.13 21.58 6.26
CA HIS A 110 -10.03 22.51 6.55
C HIS A 110 -10.33 23.89 5.96
N ASP A 111 -9.86 24.94 6.62
CA ASP A 111 -9.95 26.31 6.13
C ASP A 111 -9.34 26.42 4.74
N SER A 112 -10.04 27.13 3.86
CA SER A 112 -9.61 27.35 2.48
C SER A 112 -10.33 28.55 1.87
N ARG A 113 -9.62 29.27 1.00
CA ARG A 113 -10.18 30.39 0.23
C ARG A 113 -11.38 30.03 -0.65
N VAL A 114 -11.66 28.75 -0.86
CA VAL A 114 -12.82 28.29 -1.63
C VAL A 114 -14.14 28.44 -0.86
N PHE A 115 -14.06 28.57 0.45
CA PHE A 115 -15.23 28.78 1.30
C PHE A 115 -15.49 30.27 1.56
N PRO A 116 -16.73 30.66 1.76
CA PRO A 116 -17.07 32.02 2.19
C PRO A 116 -16.34 32.40 3.47
N GLY A 117 -15.65 33.52 3.50
CA GLY A 117 -14.84 33.95 4.64
C GLY A 117 -13.54 33.19 4.87
N GLY A 118 -13.26 32.13 4.07
CA GLY A 118 -12.07 31.31 4.20
C GLY A 118 -12.18 30.19 5.24
N GLU A 119 -13.23 30.15 6.05
CA GLU A 119 -13.46 29.14 7.10
C GLU A 119 -14.11 27.88 6.54
N GLY A 120 -13.61 26.70 6.95
CA GLY A 120 -14.12 25.42 6.54
C GLY A 120 -15.55 25.18 7.02
N ARG A 121 -16.45 24.82 6.12
CA ARG A 121 -17.83 24.50 6.47
C ARG A 121 -17.99 23.07 7.00
N ARG A 122 -19.10 22.82 7.69
CA ARG A 122 -19.47 21.49 8.18
C ARG A 122 -19.66 20.50 7.04
N VAL A 123 -19.22 19.25 7.27
CA VAL A 123 -19.45 18.12 6.38
C VAL A 123 -20.90 17.65 6.48
N THR A 124 -21.50 17.35 5.34
CA THR A 124 -22.86 16.83 5.22
C THR A 124 -22.90 15.48 4.48
N ALA A 125 -24.03 14.79 4.55
CA ALA A 125 -24.27 13.57 3.77
C ALA A 125 -24.19 13.84 2.25
N GLY A 126 -24.54 15.06 1.80
CA GLY A 126 -24.41 15.48 0.41
C GLY A 126 -22.96 15.47 -0.10
N ASP A 127 -21.99 15.76 0.78
CA ASP A 127 -20.57 15.73 0.41
C ASP A 127 -20.07 14.29 0.15
N PHE A 128 -20.58 13.32 0.91
CA PHE A 128 -20.31 11.90 0.65
C PHE A 128 -20.97 11.40 -0.63
N VAL A 129 -22.19 11.85 -0.94
CA VAL A 129 -22.83 11.55 -2.24
C VAL A 129 -21.96 12.07 -3.37
N TYR A 130 -21.58 13.34 -3.33
CA TYR A 130 -20.69 13.95 -4.31
C TYR A 130 -19.36 13.19 -4.46
N SER A 131 -18.71 12.87 -3.34
CA SER A 131 -17.42 12.17 -3.34
C SER A 131 -17.50 10.79 -3.98
N MET A 132 -18.58 10.03 -3.71
CA MET A 132 -18.81 8.71 -4.30
C MET A 132 -19.13 8.81 -5.81
N GLU A 133 -20.00 9.74 -6.19
CA GLU A 133 -20.34 10.00 -7.59
C GLU A 133 -19.10 10.41 -8.40
N ARG A 134 -18.23 11.26 -7.82
CA ARG A 134 -16.96 11.65 -8.43
C ARG A 134 -16.04 10.46 -8.71
N ILE A 135 -15.94 9.50 -7.76
CA ILE A 135 -15.12 8.29 -7.96
C ILE A 135 -15.69 7.41 -9.10
N MET A 136 -17.01 7.37 -9.23
CA MET A 136 -17.68 6.58 -10.28
C MET A 136 -17.70 7.29 -11.64
N ASP A 137 -17.47 8.60 -11.68
CA ASP A 137 -17.47 9.38 -12.91
C ASP A 137 -16.31 8.95 -13.83
N PRO A 138 -16.59 8.48 -15.06
CA PRO A 138 -15.56 8.15 -16.04
C PRO A 138 -14.58 9.30 -16.32
N ALA A 139 -15.02 10.55 -16.21
CA ALA A 139 -14.15 11.72 -16.41
C ALA A 139 -13.07 11.85 -15.32
N THR A 140 -13.36 11.42 -14.09
CA THR A 140 -12.36 11.34 -13.01
C THR A 140 -11.33 10.23 -13.26
N ALA A 141 -11.70 9.17 -14.01
CA ALA A 141 -10.85 8.02 -14.28
C ALA A 141 -10.20 7.44 -13.01
N SER A 142 -10.94 7.43 -11.90
CA SER A 142 -10.43 6.94 -10.61
C SER A 142 -10.13 5.45 -10.66
N PRO A 143 -8.92 5.01 -10.28
CA PRO A 143 -8.65 3.57 -10.13
C PRO A 143 -9.45 2.93 -8.97
N GLY A 144 -10.14 3.72 -8.14
CA GLY A 144 -11.03 3.26 -7.06
C GLY A 144 -12.49 3.03 -7.49
N ALA A 145 -12.86 3.30 -8.75
CA ALA A 145 -14.25 3.20 -9.22
C ALA A 145 -14.88 1.81 -8.99
N TRP A 146 -14.08 0.74 -9.08
CA TRP A 146 -14.51 -0.64 -8.86
C TRP A 146 -15.14 -0.90 -7.48
N ILE A 147 -14.80 -0.10 -6.46
CA ILE A 147 -15.38 -0.19 -5.10
C ILE A 147 -16.91 -0.12 -5.14
N PHE A 148 -17.42 0.66 -6.07
CA PHE A 148 -18.84 0.94 -6.23
C PHE A 148 -19.54 0.10 -7.32
N ASN A 149 -18.88 -0.91 -7.92
CA ASN A 149 -19.49 -1.79 -8.94
C ASN A 149 -20.75 -2.50 -8.46
N ASN A 150 -20.84 -2.78 -7.16
CA ASN A 150 -22.01 -3.39 -6.52
C ASN A 150 -23.06 -2.36 -6.05
N LEU A 151 -22.84 -1.06 -6.26
CA LEU A 151 -23.81 -0.03 -5.93
C LEU A 151 -25.04 -0.15 -6.84
N ASP A 152 -26.24 -0.07 -6.26
CA ASP A 152 -27.48 0.07 -7.01
C ASP A 152 -27.57 1.52 -7.55
N THR A 153 -27.14 1.72 -8.77
CA THR A 153 -27.09 3.04 -9.40
C THR A 153 -28.46 3.67 -9.66
N THR A 154 -29.55 2.88 -9.61
CA THR A 154 -30.91 3.41 -9.75
C THR A 154 -31.38 4.13 -8.50
N ARG A 155 -30.85 3.73 -7.33
CA ARG A 155 -31.17 4.31 -6.02
C ARG A 155 -30.07 5.24 -5.52
N GLY A 156 -28.83 5.03 -6.00
CA GLY A 156 -27.62 5.79 -5.71
C GLY A 156 -27.21 5.79 -4.24
N PRO A 157 -26.08 6.43 -3.90
CA PRO A 157 -25.87 6.96 -2.56
C PRO A 157 -26.81 8.15 -2.39
N LYS A 158 -27.55 8.21 -1.26
CA LYS A 158 -28.59 9.22 -1.04
C LYS A 158 -28.43 9.92 0.29
N ALA A 159 -28.27 11.24 0.26
CA ALA A 159 -28.46 12.07 1.44
C ALA A 159 -29.95 12.14 1.77
N VAL A 160 -30.34 11.59 2.93
CA VAL A 160 -31.71 11.68 3.44
C VAL A 160 -31.93 13.06 4.07
N ASN A 161 -30.91 13.54 4.77
CA ASN A 161 -30.75 14.89 5.31
C ASN A 161 -29.25 15.15 5.52
N ASP A 162 -28.85 16.27 6.08
CA ASP A 162 -27.44 16.66 6.25
C ASP A 162 -26.60 15.65 7.04
N THR A 163 -27.22 14.85 7.92
CA THR A 163 -26.51 13.92 8.81
C THR A 163 -26.84 12.46 8.55
N THR A 164 -27.67 12.12 7.55
CA THR A 164 -28.07 10.74 7.27
C THR A 164 -27.83 10.39 5.81
N LEU A 165 -26.91 9.45 5.59
CA LEU A 165 -26.56 8.91 4.27
C LEU A 165 -27.08 7.47 4.16
N LYS A 166 -27.71 7.14 3.03
CA LYS A 166 -28.05 5.74 2.68
C LYS A 166 -27.26 5.31 1.44
N ILE A 167 -26.71 4.09 1.50
CA ILE A 167 -26.04 3.43 0.38
C ILE A 167 -26.77 2.13 0.07
N TYR A 168 -27.09 1.90 -1.19
CA TYR A 168 -27.85 0.76 -1.66
C TYR A 168 -26.97 -0.14 -2.53
N LEU A 169 -26.93 -1.44 -2.24
CA LEU A 169 -26.18 -2.44 -3.00
C LEU A 169 -27.11 -3.28 -3.87
N LYS A 170 -26.66 -3.66 -5.08
CA LYS A 170 -27.35 -4.63 -5.95
C LYS A 170 -27.44 -6.00 -5.30
N LYS A 171 -26.33 -6.43 -4.67
CA LYS A 171 -26.19 -7.72 -3.99
C LYS A 171 -25.57 -7.50 -2.62
N ARG A 172 -25.89 -8.38 -1.67
CA ARG A 172 -25.23 -8.45 -0.37
C ARG A 172 -23.71 -8.57 -0.55
N PHE A 173 -22.95 -7.83 0.24
CA PHE A 173 -21.50 -7.91 0.24
C PHE A 173 -20.94 -7.62 1.64
N PRO A 174 -20.63 -8.66 2.44
CA PRO A 174 -20.22 -8.50 3.83
C PRO A 174 -18.94 -7.66 4.03
N ALA A 175 -18.03 -7.65 3.05
CA ALA A 175 -16.79 -6.87 3.12
C ALA A 175 -16.98 -5.38 2.76
N PHE A 176 -18.20 -4.90 2.45
CA PHE A 176 -18.45 -3.53 1.98
C PHE A 176 -17.97 -2.45 2.95
N LEU A 177 -18.16 -2.64 4.26
CA LEU A 177 -17.63 -1.69 5.25
C LEU A 177 -16.09 -1.61 5.20
N GLY A 178 -15.42 -2.71 4.92
CA GLY A 178 -13.97 -2.75 4.71
C GLY A 178 -13.55 -1.91 3.51
N LEU A 179 -14.29 -1.99 2.38
CA LEU A 179 -14.05 -1.14 1.21
C LEU A 179 -14.17 0.35 1.55
N LEU A 180 -15.13 0.74 2.38
CA LEU A 180 -15.34 2.14 2.76
C LEU A 180 -14.23 2.71 3.66
N THR A 181 -13.30 1.88 4.16
CA THR A 181 -12.10 2.35 4.86
C THR A 181 -10.97 2.75 3.93
N MET A 182 -11.04 2.39 2.63
CA MET A 182 -10.07 2.76 1.62
C MET A 182 -10.05 4.26 1.39
N LYS A 183 -8.89 4.81 1.09
CA LYS A 183 -8.72 6.27 0.98
C LYS A 183 -9.46 6.88 -0.21
N TYR A 184 -9.80 6.10 -1.20
CA TYR A 184 -10.72 6.51 -2.27
C TYR A 184 -12.07 7.02 -1.73
N CYS A 185 -12.56 6.41 -0.63
CA CYS A 185 -13.85 6.75 0.00
C CYS A 185 -13.77 7.94 0.97
N SER A 186 -12.71 8.74 0.89
CA SER A 186 -12.58 9.98 1.66
C SER A 186 -13.56 11.04 1.18
N VAL A 187 -14.08 11.85 2.11
CA VAL A 187 -14.95 12.98 1.76
C VAL A 187 -14.13 14.15 1.26
N VAL A 188 -14.59 14.78 0.18
CA VAL A 188 -14.01 15.99 -0.41
C VAL A 188 -15.10 17.05 -0.61
N PRO A 189 -14.79 18.35 -0.44
CA PRO A 189 -15.74 19.42 -0.69
C PRO A 189 -15.83 19.71 -2.20
N ARG A 190 -17.05 19.76 -2.73
CA ARG A 190 -17.31 20.09 -4.14
C ARG A 190 -16.66 21.40 -4.54
N GLU A 191 -16.76 22.40 -3.70
CA GLU A 191 -16.23 23.75 -3.95
C GLU A 191 -14.73 23.73 -4.23
N ALA A 192 -13.95 22.93 -3.50
CA ALA A 192 -12.51 22.85 -3.74
C ALA A 192 -12.18 22.06 -5.01
N VAL A 193 -12.89 20.97 -5.26
CA VAL A 193 -12.68 20.16 -6.48
C VAL A 193 -13.01 20.98 -7.72
N GLU A 194 -14.15 21.70 -7.72
CA GLU A 194 -14.55 22.54 -8.86
C GLU A 194 -13.66 23.76 -9.04
N TYR A 195 -13.19 24.38 -7.93
CA TYR A 195 -12.33 25.55 -8.00
C TYR A 195 -10.93 25.24 -8.53
N TYR A 196 -10.32 24.14 -8.07
CA TYR A 196 -8.96 23.78 -8.42
C TYR A 196 -8.86 22.85 -9.65
N GLY A 197 -9.95 22.18 -10.04
CA GLY A 197 -9.96 21.22 -11.14
C GLY A 197 -8.84 20.18 -11.02
N ASP A 198 -8.03 20.04 -12.06
CA ASP A 198 -6.89 19.10 -12.11
C ASP A 198 -5.82 19.38 -11.03
N GLU A 199 -5.74 20.62 -10.53
CA GLU A 199 -4.81 21.04 -9.49
C GLU A 199 -5.30 20.72 -8.06
N PHE A 200 -6.48 20.10 -7.88
CA PHE A 200 -6.99 19.76 -6.55
C PHE A 200 -6.01 18.90 -5.76
N GLY A 201 -5.30 17.99 -6.43
CA GLY A 201 -4.26 17.16 -5.82
C GLY A 201 -3.07 17.94 -5.26
N HIS A 202 -2.83 19.17 -5.71
CA HIS A 202 -1.79 20.07 -5.19
C HIS A 202 -2.34 21.09 -4.16
N HIS A 203 -3.65 21.21 -4.07
CA HIS A 203 -4.38 22.09 -3.15
C HIS A 203 -5.45 21.33 -2.35
N PRO A 204 -5.09 20.23 -1.66
CA PRO A 204 -6.05 19.36 -1.00
C PRO A 204 -6.77 20.10 0.15
N VAL A 205 -8.08 19.97 0.17
CA VAL A 205 -8.95 20.42 1.27
C VAL A 205 -9.69 19.21 1.80
N GLY A 206 -9.36 18.79 3.01
CA GLY A 206 -9.92 17.59 3.66
C GLY A 206 -10.50 17.89 5.03
N THR A 207 -10.63 16.85 5.85
CA THR A 207 -11.18 16.89 7.21
C THR A 207 -10.20 16.29 8.23
N GLY A 208 -9.01 15.91 7.78
CA GLY A 208 -8.05 15.10 8.52
C GLY A 208 -7.40 15.79 9.71
N PRO A 209 -6.59 15.03 10.48
CA PRO A 209 -5.88 15.56 11.64
C PRO A 209 -4.83 16.62 11.31
N PHE A 210 -4.42 16.67 10.07
CA PHE A 210 -3.51 17.71 9.56
C PHE A 210 -4.11 18.33 8.31
N HIS A 211 -3.77 19.60 8.07
CA HIS A 211 -4.11 20.34 6.86
C HIS A 211 -2.87 20.63 6.02
N PHE A 212 -3.04 20.79 4.73
CA PHE A 212 -1.99 21.14 3.78
C PHE A 212 -1.39 22.52 4.08
N LYS A 213 -0.06 22.63 4.09
CA LYS A 213 0.64 23.91 4.25
C LYS A 213 1.41 24.32 3.01
N MET A 214 2.24 23.42 2.48
CA MET A 214 3.04 23.70 1.30
C MET A 214 3.59 22.42 0.67
N TRP A 215 3.81 22.46 -0.62
CA TRP A 215 4.50 21.43 -1.39
C TRP A 215 5.49 22.06 -2.36
N ARG A 216 6.75 21.64 -2.27
CA ARG A 216 7.79 21.86 -3.27
C ARG A 216 8.16 20.50 -3.83
N GLU A 217 7.80 20.27 -5.09
CA GLU A 217 8.02 18.98 -5.74
C GLU A 217 9.50 18.57 -5.70
N GLY A 218 9.74 17.30 -5.42
CA GLY A 218 11.09 16.74 -5.29
C GLY A 218 11.89 17.23 -4.08
N GLU A 219 11.39 18.20 -3.31
CA GLU A 219 12.10 18.78 -2.17
C GLU A 219 11.38 18.47 -0.85
N LYS A 220 10.15 18.98 -0.67
CA LYS A 220 9.48 18.95 0.63
C LYS A 220 7.96 19.12 0.54
N LEU A 221 7.24 18.35 1.35
CA LEU A 221 5.80 18.48 1.58
C LEU A 221 5.55 18.66 3.07
N ILE A 222 4.75 19.66 3.46
CA ILE A 222 4.50 20.01 4.87
C ILE A 222 3.00 20.04 5.13
N PHE A 223 2.59 19.37 6.19
CA PHE A 223 1.26 19.47 6.80
C PHE A 223 1.37 20.11 8.18
N ARG A 224 0.34 20.86 8.58
CA ARG A 224 0.20 21.47 9.90
C ARG A 224 -0.96 20.83 10.65
N LYS A 225 -0.90 20.89 11.97
CA LYS A 225 -1.95 20.42 12.86
C LYS A 225 -3.29 21.09 12.53
N ASN A 226 -4.35 20.29 12.42
CA ASN A 226 -5.73 20.76 12.45
C ASN A 226 -6.15 20.91 13.92
N THR A 227 -6.27 22.15 14.42
CA THR A 227 -6.65 22.46 15.81
C THR A 227 -8.10 22.11 16.10
N ASP A 228 -8.94 22.02 15.08
CA ASP A 228 -10.37 21.75 15.18
C ASP A 228 -10.75 20.32 14.82
N TYR A 229 -9.74 19.44 14.71
CA TYR A 229 -9.97 18.03 14.43
C TYR A 229 -10.92 17.39 15.46
N PHE A 230 -11.92 16.67 14.98
CA PHE A 230 -13.04 16.19 15.80
C PHE A 230 -12.71 15.03 16.75
N GLU A 231 -11.63 14.27 16.49
CA GLU A 231 -11.31 13.12 17.33
C GLU A 231 -10.54 13.53 18.60
N ARG A 232 -10.81 12.78 19.67
CA ARG A 232 -10.15 12.91 20.96
C ARG A 232 -9.60 11.55 21.40
N ASP A 233 -8.56 11.56 22.22
CA ASP A 233 -8.06 10.35 22.86
C ASP A 233 -8.97 9.89 24.01
N ALA A 234 -8.66 8.75 24.63
CA ALA A 234 -9.41 8.20 25.76
C ALA A 234 -9.41 9.13 27.01
N GLY A 235 -8.46 10.06 27.10
CA GLY A 235 -8.38 11.07 28.15
C GLY A 235 -9.12 12.37 27.82
N GLY A 236 -9.81 12.45 26.67
CA GLY A 236 -10.53 13.62 26.20
C GLY A 236 -9.66 14.68 25.52
N ASN A 237 -8.34 14.45 25.35
CA ASN A 237 -7.47 15.39 24.67
C ASN A 237 -7.70 15.37 23.17
N ARG A 238 -7.74 16.54 22.55
CA ARG A 238 -7.92 16.67 21.10
C ARG A 238 -6.68 16.19 20.34
N LEU A 239 -6.89 15.40 19.30
CA LEU A 239 -5.85 14.95 18.37
C LEU A 239 -5.68 15.98 17.23
N PRO A 240 -4.56 15.97 16.49
CA PRO A 240 -3.34 15.21 16.73
C PRO A 240 -2.45 15.86 17.79
N TYR A 241 -1.46 15.11 18.30
CA TYR A 241 -0.48 15.67 19.25
C TYR A 241 0.65 16.43 18.56
N LEU A 242 1.07 15.99 17.37
CA LEU A 242 2.13 16.64 16.58
C LEU A 242 1.65 17.99 16.03
N ASP A 243 2.56 18.96 15.94
CA ASP A 243 2.26 20.28 15.36
C ASP A 243 2.41 20.27 13.83
N ALA A 244 3.26 19.39 13.29
CA ALA A 244 3.47 19.28 11.86
C ALA A 244 3.96 17.89 11.44
N VAL A 245 3.78 17.58 10.15
CA VAL A 245 4.40 16.47 9.44
C VAL A 245 5.21 17.05 8.29
N ALA A 246 6.47 16.64 8.16
CA ALA A 246 7.35 17.03 7.07
C ALA A 246 7.82 15.78 6.30
N ILE A 247 7.59 15.79 5.00
CA ILE A 247 7.93 14.70 4.09
C ILE A 247 9.04 15.19 3.16
N SER A 248 10.15 14.46 3.08
CA SER A 248 11.24 14.68 2.13
C SER A 248 11.19 13.66 0.99
N PHE A 249 11.97 13.90 -0.07
CA PHE A 249 11.95 13.09 -1.30
C PHE A 249 13.36 12.59 -1.68
N ILE A 250 14.06 12.00 -0.72
CA ILE A 250 15.38 11.42 -0.93
C ILE A 250 15.20 10.09 -1.67
N THR A 251 15.68 9.99 -2.91
CA THR A 251 15.49 8.81 -3.77
C THR A 251 16.48 7.70 -3.44
N ASP A 252 17.72 8.05 -3.07
CA ASP A 252 18.76 7.08 -2.73
C ASP A 252 18.56 6.48 -1.33
N LYS A 253 18.46 5.17 -1.27
CA LYS A 253 18.16 4.43 -0.03
C LYS A 253 19.28 4.47 1.00
N GLN A 254 20.53 4.62 0.57
CA GLN A 254 21.64 4.78 1.50
C GLN A 254 21.64 6.18 2.13
N SER A 255 21.35 7.21 1.35
CA SER A 255 21.20 8.58 1.84
C SER A 255 20.00 8.69 2.81
N GLU A 256 18.86 8.09 2.48
CA GLU A 256 17.70 8.01 3.38
C GLU A 256 18.08 7.37 4.74
N PHE A 257 18.80 6.25 4.68
CA PHE A 257 19.27 5.56 5.89
C PHE A 257 20.22 6.44 6.72
N LEU A 258 21.18 7.13 6.08
CA LEU A 258 22.11 8.02 6.79
C LEU A 258 21.40 9.21 7.43
N GLU A 259 20.40 9.80 6.76
CA GLU A 259 19.58 10.89 7.33
C GLU A 259 18.73 10.41 8.52
N PHE A 260 18.25 9.16 8.48
CA PHE A 260 17.58 8.55 9.63
C PHE A 260 18.56 8.35 10.79
N ILE A 261 19.75 7.80 10.57
CA ILE A 261 20.75 7.57 11.64
C ILE A 261 21.20 8.89 12.27
N LYS A 262 21.35 9.97 11.48
CA LYS A 262 21.68 11.32 11.99
C LYS A 262 20.55 11.96 12.81
N GLY A 263 19.33 11.40 12.81
CA GLY A 263 18.16 11.98 13.47
C GLY A 263 17.43 13.07 12.68
N ASN A 264 17.79 13.27 11.41
CA ASN A 264 17.08 14.20 10.52
C ASN A 264 15.73 13.64 10.04
N LEU A 265 15.57 12.32 10.06
CA LEU A 265 14.30 11.61 9.88
C LEU A 265 13.91 10.90 11.18
N ASP A 266 12.63 10.91 11.52
CA ASP A 266 12.09 10.26 12.72
C ASP A 266 11.68 8.81 12.47
N PHE A 267 11.55 8.42 11.21
CA PHE A 267 10.93 7.19 10.76
C PHE A 267 11.58 6.65 9.50
N LEU A 268 11.77 5.34 9.48
CA LEU A 268 12.20 4.58 8.31
C LEU A 268 11.28 3.35 8.17
N SER A 269 10.79 3.08 6.96
CA SER A 269 9.90 1.96 6.67
C SER A 269 10.49 1.01 5.64
N GLY A 270 10.28 -0.28 5.89
CA GLY A 270 10.77 -1.35 5.04
C GLY A 270 12.24 -1.68 5.25
N LEU A 271 12.71 -2.64 4.49
CA LEU A 271 14.10 -3.08 4.46
C LEU A 271 14.66 -2.93 3.05
N SER A 272 15.79 -2.28 2.96
CA SER A 272 16.61 -2.28 1.76
C SER A 272 17.70 -3.36 1.88
N PRO A 273 18.04 -4.11 0.82
CA PRO A 273 19.20 -5.00 0.82
C PRO A 273 20.48 -4.30 1.26
N ALA A 274 20.61 -3.01 0.94
CA ALA A 274 21.81 -2.20 1.27
C ALA A 274 21.98 -1.94 2.78
N ASN A 275 20.92 -1.91 3.58
CA ASN A 275 20.98 -1.54 5.00
C ASN A 275 20.39 -2.56 5.97
N LYS A 276 19.83 -3.67 5.47
CA LYS A 276 19.19 -4.68 6.33
C LYS A 276 20.15 -5.30 7.36
N ASP A 277 21.38 -5.60 6.95
CA ASP A 277 22.39 -6.22 7.82
C ASP A 277 23.00 -5.24 8.83
N GLU A 278 22.87 -3.93 8.54
CA GLU A 278 23.27 -2.85 9.43
C GLU A 278 22.22 -2.65 10.55
N LEU A 279 20.93 -2.65 10.20
CA LEU A 279 19.82 -2.43 11.15
C LEU A 279 19.41 -3.70 11.90
N LEU A 280 19.54 -4.87 11.29
CA LEU A 280 19.02 -6.13 11.82
C LEU A 280 20.10 -7.19 11.96
N THR A 281 19.95 -8.00 12.98
CA THR A 281 20.65 -9.28 13.08
C THR A 281 20.08 -10.28 12.08
N ARG A 282 20.79 -11.39 11.85
CA ARG A 282 20.30 -12.51 11.02
C ARG A 282 19.03 -13.20 11.58
N SER A 283 18.67 -12.92 12.82
CA SER A 283 17.43 -13.42 13.45
C SER A 283 16.27 -12.42 13.37
N GLY A 284 16.42 -11.31 12.64
CA GLY A 284 15.38 -10.29 12.48
C GLY A 284 15.19 -9.38 13.68
N GLN A 285 16.12 -9.37 14.63
CA GLN A 285 16.11 -8.47 15.77
C GLN A 285 16.90 -7.19 15.45
N LEU A 286 16.55 -6.09 16.13
CA LEU A 286 17.34 -4.87 16.02
C LEU A 286 18.82 -5.14 16.37
N ASN A 287 19.73 -4.61 15.57
CA ASN A 287 21.16 -4.70 15.82
C ASN A 287 21.48 -4.07 17.21
N PRO A 288 22.18 -4.78 18.09
CA PRO A 288 22.47 -4.32 19.46
C PRO A 288 23.14 -2.95 19.54
N LYS A 289 23.87 -2.51 18.51
CA LYS A 289 24.53 -1.19 18.48
C LYS A 289 23.53 -0.02 18.53
N TYR A 290 22.27 -0.24 18.11
CA TYR A 290 21.20 0.76 18.15
C TYR A 290 20.27 0.64 19.36
N LYS A 291 20.61 -0.25 20.31
CA LYS A 291 19.80 -0.43 21.51
C LYS A 291 19.75 0.87 22.33
N GLY A 292 18.54 1.30 22.65
CA GLY A 292 18.31 2.54 23.41
C GLY A 292 18.11 3.79 22.52
N GLU A 293 18.54 3.78 21.27
CA GLU A 293 18.40 4.90 20.33
C GLU A 293 17.27 4.68 19.33
N ILE A 294 17.17 3.47 18.79
CA ILE A 294 16.18 3.07 17.78
C ILE A 294 15.22 2.02 18.36
N LYS A 295 13.98 2.05 17.88
CA LYS A 295 12.97 1.03 18.11
C LYS A 295 12.62 0.36 16.79
N LEU A 296 12.52 -0.96 16.81
CA LEU A 296 12.01 -1.78 15.74
C LEU A 296 10.55 -2.17 16.04
N TYR A 297 9.67 -1.94 15.08
CA TYR A 297 8.29 -2.42 15.09
C TYR A 297 8.11 -3.42 13.97
N THR A 298 7.61 -4.61 14.30
CA THR A 298 7.27 -5.65 13.34
C THR A 298 5.90 -6.21 13.63
N GLN A 299 5.13 -6.50 12.58
CA GLN A 299 3.86 -7.22 12.68
C GLN A 299 3.52 -7.86 11.34
N PRO A 300 2.58 -8.82 11.28
CA PRO A 300 2.10 -9.34 10.02
C PRO A 300 1.70 -8.22 9.07
N TYR A 301 2.07 -8.35 7.80
CA TYR A 301 1.61 -7.52 6.71
C TYR A 301 0.64 -8.33 5.86
N LEU A 302 -0.49 -7.76 5.50
CA LEU A 302 -1.42 -8.41 4.59
C LEU A 302 -0.84 -8.38 3.17
N ASN A 303 0.25 -9.10 3.01
CA ASN A 303 0.97 -9.33 1.76
C ASN A 303 1.44 -10.78 1.70
N THR A 304 1.08 -11.47 0.61
CA THR A 304 1.62 -12.79 0.28
C THR A 304 2.45 -12.70 -0.98
N GLU A 305 3.72 -13.05 -0.87
CA GLU A 305 4.62 -13.20 -2.00
C GLU A 305 4.52 -14.61 -2.56
N TYR A 306 4.41 -14.73 -3.89
CA TYR A 306 4.19 -15.99 -4.57
C TYR A 306 4.80 -16.00 -5.97
N LEU A 307 4.90 -17.18 -6.58
CA LEU A 307 5.06 -17.34 -8.02
C LEU A 307 3.74 -17.86 -8.58
N GLY A 308 3.28 -17.32 -9.71
CA GLY A 308 2.04 -17.71 -10.37
C GLY A 308 2.28 -18.48 -11.66
N PHE A 309 1.47 -19.51 -11.91
CA PHE A 309 1.44 -20.23 -13.17
C PHE A 309 0.18 -19.87 -13.95
N LEU A 310 0.31 -19.54 -15.22
CA LEU A 310 -0.84 -19.49 -16.13
C LEU A 310 -1.22 -20.92 -16.48
N VAL A 311 -2.40 -21.38 -16.02
CA VAL A 311 -2.79 -22.79 -16.09
C VAL A 311 -3.94 -23.09 -17.07
N ASP A 312 -4.39 -22.10 -17.82
CA ASP A 312 -5.51 -22.20 -18.77
C ASP A 312 -5.07 -22.93 -20.05
N THR A 313 -5.44 -24.18 -20.15
CA THR A 313 -5.12 -25.03 -21.30
C THR A 313 -5.88 -24.67 -22.58
N SER A 314 -6.82 -23.73 -22.55
CA SER A 314 -7.42 -23.21 -23.79
C SER A 314 -6.44 -22.32 -24.57
N LEU A 315 -5.40 -21.80 -23.90
CA LEU A 315 -4.36 -20.97 -24.50
C LEU A 315 -3.25 -21.85 -25.09
N GLU A 316 -2.96 -21.69 -26.39
CA GLU A 316 -1.97 -22.47 -27.13
C GLU A 316 -0.59 -22.51 -26.44
N LYS A 317 -0.10 -21.35 -25.96
CA LYS A 317 1.17 -21.26 -25.25
C LYS A 317 1.22 -22.06 -23.95
N VAL A 318 0.08 -22.35 -23.33
CA VAL A 318 -0.02 -23.14 -22.10
C VAL A 318 -0.01 -24.62 -22.40
N GLN A 319 -0.68 -25.06 -23.49
CA GLN A 319 -0.87 -26.49 -23.85
C GLN A 319 0.42 -27.29 -23.86
N ASN A 320 1.49 -26.70 -24.41
CA ASN A 320 2.78 -27.38 -24.60
C ASN A 320 3.78 -27.08 -23.45
N SER A 321 3.37 -26.36 -22.41
CA SER A 321 4.25 -26.00 -21.29
C SER A 321 4.27 -27.08 -20.21
N PRO A 322 5.43 -27.43 -19.64
CA PRO A 322 5.52 -28.35 -18.50
C PRO A 322 4.67 -27.94 -17.30
N VAL A 323 4.40 -26.62 -17.13
CA VAL A 323 3.59 -26.10 -16.01
C VAL A 323 2.10 -26.41 -16.12
N THR A 324 1.60 -26.99 -17.21
CA THR A 324 0.24 -27.56 -17.30
C THR A 324 0.09 -28.74 -16.35
N ASN A 325 1.17 -29.53 -16.20
CA ASN A 325 1.16 -30.68 -15.33
C ASN A 325 1.18 -30.30 -13.84
N ARG A 326 0.08 -30.58 -13.14
CA ARG A 326 -0.05 -30.27 -11.71
C ARG A 326 1.05 -30.93 -10.85
N LYS A 327 1.59 -32.10 -11.25
CA LYS A 327 2.66 -32.75 -10.48
C LYS A 327 3.97 -31.99 -10.62
N VAL A 328 4.26 -31.41 -11.79
CA VAL A 328 5.42 -30.50 -11.99
C VAL A 328 5.29 -29.27 -11.11
N ARG A 329 4.12 -28.59 -11.10
CA ARG A 329 3.89 -27.44 -10.23
C ARG A 329 4.04 -27.78 -8.73
N LYS A 330 3.58 -28.96 -8.31
CA LYS A 330 3.79 -29.47 -6.94
C LYS A 330 5.26 -29.81 -6.67
N ALA A 331 6.00 -30.35 -7.63
CA ALA A 331 7.42 -30.62 -7.51
C ALA A 331 8.20 -29.30 -7.28
N ILE A 332 7.88 -28.24 -8.03
CA ILE A 332 8.44 -26.88 -7.81
C ILE A 332 8.14 -26.42 -6.37
N ASN A 333 6.92 -26.62 -5.90
CA ASN A 333 6.52 -26.21 -4.53
C ASN A 333 7.31 -26.93 -3.42
N TYR A 334 7.67 -28.22 -3.60
CA TYR A 334 8.46 -29.00 -2.63
C TYR A 334 9.97 -28.87 -2.82
N GLY A 335 10.43 -28.35 -3.97
CA GLY A 335 11.82 -28.42 -4.41
C GLY A 335 12.77 -27.41 -3.78
N PHE A 336 12.29 -26.40 -3.03
CA PHE A 336 13.16 -25.40 -2.41
C PHE A 336 12.80 -25.08 -0.96
N ASP A 337 13.83 -24.68 -0.18
CA ASP A 337 13.74 -24.41 1.26
C ASP A 337 13.40 -22.93 1.55
N ARG A 338 12.11 -22.67 1.76
CA ARG A 338 11.61 -21.35 2.14
C ARG A 338 12.24 -20.80 3.44
N LYS A 339 12.60 -21.66 4.39
CA LYS A 339 13.24 -21.22 5.65
C LYS A 339 14.65 -20.71 5.41
N LYS A 340 15.44 -21.40 4.57
CA LYS A 340 16.78 -20.93 4.16
C LYS A 340 16.66 -19.63 3.38
N MET A 341 15.73 -19.53 2.43
CA MET A 341 15.45 -18.32 1.68
C MET A 341 15.20 -17.13 2.61
N MET A 342 14.30 -17.26 3.58
CA MET A 342 14.00 -16.20 4.54
C MET A 342 15.22 -15.83 5.40
N LYS A 343 15.99 -16.81 5.85
CA LYS A 343 17.17 -16.59 6.69
C LYS A 343 18.26 -15.80 5.95
N TYR A 344 18.56 -16.15 4.71
CA TYR A 344 19.69 -15.58 3.99
C TYR A 344 19.33 -14.30 3.23
N LEU A 345 18.13 -14.21 2.69
CA LEU A 345 17.75 -13.07 1.85
C LEU A 345 16.97 -12.00 2.62
N ARG A 346 16.31 -12.34 3.75
CA ARG A 346 15.42 -11.43 4.46
C ARG A 346 15.67 -11.31 5.96
N ASN A 347 16.79 -11.83 6.47
CA ASN A 347 17.12 -11.84 7.91
C ASN A 347 15.95 -12.33 8.78
N ASN A 348 15.20 -13.34 8.31
CA ASN A 348 13.99 -13.88 8.93
C ASN A 348 12.84 -12.85 9.12
N ILE A 349 12.85 -11.74 8.38
CA ILE A 349 11.69 -10.85 8.30
C ILE A 349 10.65 -11.44 7.34
N GLY A 350 9.46 -11.71 7.86
CA GLY A 350 8.42 -12.49 7.22
C GLY A 350 8.36 -13.93 7.72
N THR A 351 7.36 -14.68 7.28
CA THR A 351 7.16 -16.08 7.65
C THR A 351 7.13 -16.95 6.39
N PRO A 352 7.89 -18.05 6.31
CA PRO A 352 7.77 -19.00 5.20
C PRO A 352 6.31 -19.40 4.95
N ALA A 353 5.82 -19.29 3.73
CA ALA A 353 4.44 -19.65 3.38
C ALA A 353 4.32 -21.17 3.18
N ASN A 354 4.37 -21.90 4.29
CA ASN A 354 4.25 -23.36 4.34
C ASN A 354 2.79 -23.85 4.47
N HIS A 355 1.83 -22.94 4.46
CA HIS A 355 0.39 -23.20 4.58
C HIS A 355 -0.32 -22.36 3.51
N GLY A 356 -1.56 -22.40 3.30
CA GLY A 356 -2.37 -21.68 2.33
C GLY A 356 -1.78 -20.44 1.62
N PHE A 357 -2.62 -19.76 0.89
CA PHE A 357 -2.29 -18.46 0.24
C PHE A 357 -2.63 -17.25 1.11
N LEU A 358 -3.63 -17.40 2.00
CA LEU A 358 -4.05 -16.33 2.89
C LEU A 358 -2.94 -15.95 3.88
N PRO A 359 -2.62 -14.64 4.04
CA PRO A 359 -1.54 -14.22 4.93
C PRO A 359 -1.95 -14.21 6.40
N LYS A 360 -0.94 -14.25 7.28
CA LYS A 360 -1.13 -13.96 8.70
C LYS A 360 -1.79 -12.59 8.90
N GLY A 361 -2.69 -12.52 9.89
CA GLY A 361 -3.44 -11.30 10.19
C GLY A 361 -4.87 -11.31 9.65
N LEU A 362 -5.19 -12.21 8.71
CA LEU A 362 -6.58 -12.45 8.32
C LEU A 362 -7.24 -13.53 9.21
N PRO A 363 -8.51 -13.38 9.57
CA PRO A 363 -9.21 -14.36 10.44
C PRO A 363 -9.32 -15.77 9.85
N ALA A 364 -9.29 -15.92 8.52
CA ALA A 364 -9.33 -17.22 7.87
C ALA A 364 -7.97 -17.93 7.85
N PHE A 365 -6.84 -17.24 8.09
CA PHE A 365 -5.53 -17.88 8.17
C PHE A 365 -5.54 -18.96 9.25
N SER A 366 -5.27 -20.20 8.88
CA SER A 366 -5.32 -21.35 9.79
C SER A 366 -4.32 -22.43 9.38
N PRO A 367 -3.11 -22.43 9.94
CA PRO A 367 -2.10 -23.43 9.62
C PRO A 367 -2.47 -24.85 10.06
N ASP A 368 -3.45 -24.97 10.98
CA ASP A 368 -3.95 -26.28 11.46
C ASP A 368 -5.01 -26.87 10.52
N SER A 369 -5.71 -26.03 9.77
CA SER A 369 -6.82 -26.44 8.90
C SER A 369 -6.48 -26.40 7.41
N VAL A 370 -5.46 -25.62 7.02
CA VAL A 370 -5.01 -25.48 5.64
C VAL A 370 -3.58 -25.97 5.53
N GLY A 371 -3.39 -27.02 4.76
CA GLY A 371 -2.08 -27.58 4.48
C GLY A 371 -1.26 -26.67 3.56
N GLY A 372 -0.06 -27.16 3.20
CA GLY A 372 0.82 -26.44 2.27
C GLY A 372 2.06 -27.25 1.97
N TYR A 373 3.12 -26.54 1.53
CA TYR A 373 4.33 -27.18 1.05
C TYR A 373 5.52 -26.88 1.96
N ARG A 374 6.15 -27.94 2.46
CA ARG A 374 7.44 -27.87 3.16
C ARG A 374 8.52 -28.43 2.25
N TYR A 375 9.74 -27.90 2.35
CA TYR A 375 10.87 -28.41 1.59
C TYR A 375 11.01 -29.92 1.74
N ASN A 376 10.90 -30.62 0.63
CA ASN A 376 11.05 -32.07 0.55
C ASN A 376 11.52 -32.47 -0.88
N PRO A 377 12.85 -32.45 -1.11
CA PRO A 377 13.41 -32.71 -2.43
C PRO A 377 13.10 -34.13 -2.93
N ASP A 378 12.98 -35.12 -2.03
CA ASP A 378 12.65 -36.50 -2.44
C ASP A 378 11.21 -36.60 -2.95
N ARG A 379 10.27 -35.87 -2.30
CA ARG A 379 8.90 -35.77 -2.80
C ARG A 379 8.85 -35.02 -4.15
N ALA A 380 9.66 -33.99 -4.33
CA ALA A 380 9.77 -33.29 -5.61
C ALA A 380 10.22 -34.24 -6.72
N ARG A 381 11.31 -34.99 -6.49
CA ARG A 381 11.80 -36.00 -7.46
C ARG A 381 10.77 -37.12 -7.72
N GLN A 382 10.05 -37.55 -6.66
CA GLN A 382 8.97 -38.54 -6.85
C GLN A 382 7.87 -37.99 -7.78
N LEU A 383 7.41 -36.73 -7.57
CA LEU A 383 6.39 -36.11 -8.39
C LEU A 383 6.83 -35.93 -9.85
N LEU A 384 8.13 -35.62 -10.05
CA LEU A 384 8.70 -35.57 -11.42
C LEU A 384 8.65 -36.95 -12.10
N ARG A 385 9.06 -38.02 -11.41
CA ARG A 385 8.91 -39.38 -11.95
C ARG A 385 7.46 -39.72 -12.29
N GLU A 386 6.54 -39.40 -11.40
CA GLU A 386 5.09 -39.60 -11.62
C GLU A 386 4.52 -38.71 -12.75
N ALA A 387 5.21 -37.63 -13.10
CA ALA A 387 4.87 -36.75 -14.21
C ALA A 387 5.48 -37.19 -15.55
N GLY A 388 6.33 -38.23 -15.56
CA GLY A 388 7.02 -38.70 -16.73
C GLY A 388 8.43 -38.12 -16.93
N TYR A 389 8.99 -37.42 -15.94
CA TYR A 389 10.30 -36.78 -16.01
C TYR A 389 11.23 -37.28 -14.88
N PRO A 390 11.68 -38.58 -14.94
CA PRO A 390 12.58 -39.10 -13.91
C PRO A 390 13.89 -38.29 -13.88
N ASN A 391 14.26 -37.77 -12.71
CA ASN A 391 15.41 -36.87 -12.51
C ASN A 391 15.41 -35.60 -13.37
N GLY A 392 14.26 -35.20 -13.91
CA GLY A 392 14.13 -34.06 -14.81
C GLY A 392 14.39 -34.39 -16.30
N GLU A 393 14.71 -35.63 -16.65
CA GLU A 393 14.97 -36.03 -18.04
C GLU A 393 13.76 -35.74 -18.93
N GLY A 394 13.98 -34.96 -20.01
CA GLY A 394 12.94 -34.55 -20.96
C GLY A 394 12.05 -33.40 -20.49
N LEU A 395 12.22 -32.90 -19.26
CA LEU A 395 11.54 -31.69 -18.80
C LEU A 395 12.16 -30.47 -19.50
N GLN A 396 11.35 -29.73 -20.24
CA GLN A 396 11.79 -28.50 -20.87
C GLN A 396 12.09 -27.44 -19.80
N GLU A 397 13.08 -26.59 -20.06
CA GLU A 397 13.40 -25.43 -19.23
C GLU A 397 12.17 -24.52 -19.07
N ILE A 398 11.93 -24.04 -17.85
CA ILE A 398 10.77 -23.21 -17.51
C ILE A 398 11.25 -21.79 -17.27
N THR A 399 10.74 -20.81 -18.03
CA THR A 399 11.10 -19.39 -17.85
C THR A 399 10.28 -18.78 -16.73
N LEU A 400 10.96 -18.27 -15.68
CA LEU A 400 10.41 -17.46 -14.60
C LEU A 400 10.70 -15.99 -14.86
N THR A 401 9.66 -15.19 -15.14
CA THR A 401 9.81 -13.75 -15.34
C THR A 401 9.61 -12.99 -14.03
N THR A 402 10.50 -12.04 -13.76
CA THR A 402 10.49 -11.22 -12.53
C THR A 402 11.00 -9.81 -12.79
N THR A 403 11.12 -8.99 -11.73
CA THR A 403 11.80 -7.69 -11.74
C THR A 403 13.14 -7.77 -11.01
N ASP A 404 14.03 -6.81 -11.25
CA ASP A 404 15.38 -6.81 -10.68
C ASP A 404 15.38 -6.85 -9.14
N ASP A 405 14.43 -6.20 -8.49
CA ASP A 405 14.26 -6.21 -7.02
C ASP A 405 14.12 -7.61 -6.40
N TYR A 406 13.76 -8.61 -7.20
CA TYR A 406 13.52 -9.99 -6.77
C TYR A 406 14.46 -11.00 -7.42
N ARG A 407 15.52 -10.52 -8.09
CA ARG A 407 16.51 -11.35 -8.77
C ARG A 407 17.11 -12.39 -7.82
N ASP A 408 17.68 -11.95 -6.72
CA ASP A 408 18.35 -12.82 -5.73
C ASP A 408 17.43 -13.94 -5.22
N LEU A 409 16.14 -13.61 -5.03
CA LEU A 409 15.13 -14.56 -4.58
C LEU A 409 14.85 -15.62 -5.65
N CYS A 410 14.72 -15.21 -6.90
CA CYS A 410 14.49 -16.12 -8.02
C CYS A 410 15.73 -16.99 -8.30
N GLU A 411 16.93 -16.45 -8.21
CA GLU A 411 18.20 -17.20 -8.35
C GLU A 411 18.37 -18.23 -7.24
N PHE A 412 18.00 -17.91 -6.00
CA PHE A 412 17.99 -18.88 -4.91
C PHE A 412 17.05 -20.06 -5.22
N ILE A 413 15.84 -19.78 -5.72
CA ILE A 413 14.86 -20.81 -6.09
C ILE A 413 15.37 -21.63 -7.27
N GLN A 414 15.89 -20.99 -8.32
CA GLN A 414 16.49 -21.62 -9.50
C GLN A 414 17.57 -22.63 -9.09
N HIS A 415 18.52 -22.21 -8.26
CA HIS A 415 19.60 -23.07 -7.78
C HIS A 415 19.08 -24.30 -7.05
N GLN A 416 18.11 -24.14 -6.13
CA GLN A 416 17.57 -25.30 -5.41
C GLN A 416 16.69 -26.22 -6.27
N LEU A 417 16.02 -25.69 -7.26
CA LEU A 417 15.22 -26.49 -8.20
C LEU A 417 16.10 -27.31 -9.16
N SER A 418 17.26 -26.78 -9.55
CA SER A 418 18.23 -27.55 -10.35
C SER A 418 18.74 -28.81 -9.62
N GLU A 419 18.88 -28.76 -8.29
CA GLU A 419 19.27 -29.91 -7.46
C GLU A 419 18.25 -31.06 -7.50
N VAL A 420 17.01 -30.80 -7.90
CA VAL A 420 15.94 -31.80 -8.04
C VAL A 420 15.60 -32.14 -9.48
N GLY A 421 16.33 -31.55 -10.46
CA GLY A 421 16.15 -31.83 -11.89
C GLY A 421 15.11 -30.92 -12.56
N ILE A 422 14.91 -29.69 -12.03
CA ILE A 422 14.04 -28.67 -12.65
C ILE A 422 14.91 -27.48 -13.04
N ASP A 423 15.09 -27.26 -14.34
CA ASP A 423 15.83 -26.13 -14.87
C ASP A 423 14.90 -24.92 -15.05
N ILE A 424 15.31 -23.79 -14.48
CA ILE A 424 14.59 -22.51 -14.54
C ILE A 424 15.48 -21.47 -15.23
N ALA A 425 14.98 -20.84 -16.30
CA ALA A 425 15.55 -19.61 -16.84
C ALA A 425 14.93 -18.39 -16.12
N ILE A 426 15.74 -17.40 -15.74
CA ILE A 426 15.24 -16.17 -15.14
C ILE A 426 15.25 -15.06 -16.18
N GLU A 427 14.08 -14.48 -16.41
CA GLU A 427 13.91 -13.31 -17.28
C GLU A 427 13.59 -12.07 -16.43
N ILE A 428 14.42 -11.02 -16.56
CA ILE A 428 14.24 -9.75 -15.85
C ILE A 428 13.53 -8.74 -16.75
N SER A 429 12.45 -8.17 -16.25
CA SER A 429 11.68 -7.12 -16.93
C SER A 429 11.55 -5.86 -16.07
N THR A 430 11.32 -4.70 -16.69
CA THR A 430 11.03 -3.47 -15.93
C THR A 430 9.69 -3.58 -15.22
N GLY A 431 9.53 -2.93 -14.07
CA GLY A 431 8.32 -3.06 -13.26
C GLY A 431 7.01 -2.70 -13.98
N ALA A 432 7.03 -1.74 -14.92
CA ALA A 432 5.85 -1.37 -15.70
C ALA A 432 5.52 -2.43 -16.75
N THR A 433 6.51 -2.83 -17.55
CA THR A 433 6.38 -3.87 -18.58
C THR A 433 5.97 -5.21 -17.95
N PHE A 434 6.61 -5.60 -16.85
CA PHE A 434 6.27 -6.81 -16.11
C PHE A 434 4.80 -6.84 -15.69
N ARG A 435 4.29 -5.74 -15.09
CA ARG A 435 2.87 -5.66 -14.70
C ARG A 435 1.92 -5.76 -15.89
N ASP A 436 2.26 -5.13 -17.01
CA ASP A 436 1.48 -5.23 -18.25
C ASP A 436 1.45 -6.66 -18.77
N MET A 437 2.59 -7.34 -18.79
CA MET A 437 2.69 -8.75 -19.26
C MET A 437 1.87 -9.69 -18.37
N VAL A 438 1.90 -9.53 -17.04
CA VAL A 438 1.08 -10.32 -16.11
C VAL A 438 -0.41 -10.02 -16.32
N ALA A 439 -0.80 -8.74 -16.35
CA ALA A 439 -2.18 -8.31 -16.49
C ALA A 439 -2.81 -8.77 -17.82
N ASN A 440 -2.02 -8.87 -18.89
CA ASN A 440 -2.47 -9.34 -20.20
C ASN A 440 -2.19 -10.85 -20.44
N SER A 441 -1.95 -11.63 -19.37
CA SER A 441 -1.73 -13.08 -19.40
C SER A 441 -0.63 -13.50 -20.39
N ARG A 442 0.44 -12.69 -20.54
CA ARG A 442 1.54 -12.98 -21.49
C ARG A 442 2.60 -13.92 -20.93
N LEU A 443 2.66 -14.09 -19.59
CA LEU A 443 3.66 -14.91 -18.90
C LEU A 443 3.09 -16.26 -18.49
N LEU A 444 3.90 -17.32 -18.62
CA LEU A 444 3.55 -18.68 -18.19
C LEU A 444 3.86 -18.92 -16.72
N PHE A 445 4.98 -18.39 -16.25
CA PHE A 445 5.43 -18.49 -14.88
C PHE A 445 6.05 -17.17 -14.46
N PHE A 446 5.53 -16.56 -13.42
CA PHE A 446 5.87 -15.19 -13.04
C PHE A 446 5.90 -15.01 -11.52
N ARG A 447 6.70 -14.07 -11.07
CA ARG A 447 6.68 -13.62 -9.68
C ARG A 447 5.45 -12.75 -9.43
N GLY A 448 4.75 -12.96 -8.34
CA GLY A 448 3.61 -12.17 -7.92
C GLY A 448 3.68 -11.77 -6.44
N SER A 449 2.96 -10.73 -6.09
CA SER A 449 2.60 -10.39 -4.72
C SER A 449 1.16 -9.91 -4.68
N TRP A 450 0.50 -10.16 -3.56
CA TRP A 450 -0.82 -9.58 -3.33
C TRP A 450 -0.87 -8.90 -1.98
N ILE A 451 -1.05 -7.60 -2.03
CA ILE A 451 -1.27 -6.75 -0.86
C ILE A 451 -2.77 -6.53 -0.76
N ALA A 452 -3.35 -6.76 0.42
CA ALA A 452 -4.76 -6.54 0.63
C ALA A 452 -5.17 -5.09 0.33
N ASP A 453 -6.22 -4.92 -0.46
CA ASP A 453 -6.89 -3.61 -0.64
C ASP A 453 -7.77 -3.29 0.57
N TYR A 454 -8.36 -4.32 1.18
CA TYR A 454 -9.17 -4.29 2.39
C TYR A 454 -9.01 -5.60 3.17
N PRO A 455 -9.24 -5.62 4.50
CA PRO A 455 -8.88 -6.75 5.35
C PRO A 455 -9.96 -7.85 5.37
N ASP A 456 -10.29 -8.40 4.19
CA ASP A 456 -11.11 -9.59 4.07
C ASP A 456 -10.38 -10.65 3.24
N SER A 457 -10.53 -11.92 3.60
CA SER A 457 -9.93 -13.03 2.87
C SER A 457 -10.48 -13.16 1.45
N GLU A 458 -11.68 -12.64 1.21
CA GLU A 458 -12.28 -12.55 -0.12
C GLU A 458 -11.37 -11.82 -1.11
N ASN A 459 -10.67 -10.76 -0.68
CA ASN A 459 -9.74 -9.99 -1.52
C ASN A 459 -8.60 -10.83 -2.10
N TYR A 460 -8.17 -11.86 -1.38
CA TYR A 460 -7.17 -12.83 -1.85
C TYR A 460 -7.78 -13.92 -2.72
N LEU A 461 -8.95 -14.39 -2.32
CA LEU A 461 -9.59 -15.53 -2.99
C LEU A 461 -10.23 -15.13 -4.33
N ALA A 462 -10.52 -13.85 -4.52
CA ALA A 462 -10.94 -13.27 -5.80
C ALA A 462 -9.92 -13.52 -6.94
N LEU A 463 -8.63 -13.73 -6.61
CA LEU A 463 -7.57 -14.02 -7.57
C LEU A 463 -7.69 -15.41 -8.23
N PHE A 464 -8.58 -16.25 -7.72
CA PHE A 464 -8.75 -17.62 -8.23
C PHE A 464 -10.20 -17.89 -8.67
N TYR A 465 -11.08 -16.87 -8.61
CA TYR A 465 -12.44 -16.96 -9.12
C TYR A 465 -12.44 -16.88 -10.66
N SER A 466 -13.08 -17.84 -11.32
CA SER A 466 -12.97 -17.97 -12.77
C SER A 466 -13.53 -16.79 -13.57
N ARG A 467 -14.50 -16.05 -13.01
CA ARG A 467 -15.05 -14.85 -13.66
C ARG A 467 -14.13 -13.61 -13.56
N ASN A 468 -13.02 -13.73 -12.84
CA ASN A 468 -12.04 -12.67 -12.65
C ASN A 468 -10.76 -12.89 -13.49
N PHE A 469 -10.82 -13.64 -14.59
CA PHE A 469 -9.67 -13.81 -15.46
C PHE A 469 -9.10 -12.48 -15.95
N SER A 470 -7.78 -12.37 -15.94
CA SER A 470 -7.08 -11.28 -16.60
C SER A 470 -7.27 -11.35 -18.14
N PRO A 471 -7.35 -10.22 -18.84
CA PRO A 471 -7.14 -8.85 -18.37
C PRO A 471 -8.34 -8.20 -17.67
N GLY A 472 -9.52 -8.83 -17.65
CA GLY A 472 -10.74 -8.26 -17.08
C GLY A 472 -10.80 -8.26 -15.54
N GLY A 473 -9.93 -9.02 -14.88
CA GLY A 473 -9.87 -9.15 -13.43
C GLY A 473 -8.52 -9.64 -12.92
N PRO A 474 -8.37 -9.87 -11.61
CA PRO A 474 -7.10 -10.16 -10.97
C PRO A 474 -6.71 -11.65 -10.97
N ASN A 475 -7.45 -12.53 -11.61
CA ASN A 475 -7.07 -13.95 -11.72
C ASN A 475 -6.01 -14.14 -12.82
N TYR A 476 -4.77 -13.80 -12.49
CA TYR A 476 -3.62 -13.88 -13.41
C TYR A 476 -3.21 -15.32 -13.75
N THR A 477 -3.64 -16.28 -12.94
CA THR A 477 -3.34 -17.71 -13.17
C THR A 477 -4.33 -18.36 -14.14
N HIS A 478 -5.48 -17.75 -14.40
CA HIS A 478 -6.63 -18.33 -15.07
C HIS A 478 -7.05 -19.68 -14.45
N PHE A 479 -6.85 -19.81 -13.14
CA PHE A 479 -7.37 -20.95 -12.40
C PHE A 479 -8.89 -21.01 -12.51
N SER A 480 -9.42 -22.17 -12.84
CA SER A 480 -10.86 -22.40 -12.96
C SER A 480 -11.24 -23.72 -12.30
N ASN A 481 -12.22 -23.67 -11.40
CA ASN A 481 -12.78 -24.85 -10.76
C ASN A 481 -14.23 -24.56 -10.33
N PRO A 482 -15.24 -25.27 -10.87
CA PRO A 482 -16.66 -25.02 -10.57
C PRO A 482 -17.01 -25.12 -9.08
N ARG A 483 -16.35 -26.03 -8.32
CA ARG A 483 -16.55 -26.15 -6.88
C ARG A 483 -15.97 -24.93 -6.14
N TYR A 484 -14.83 -24.43 -6.55
CA TYR A 484 -14.24 -23.21 -6.01
C TYR A 484 -15.18 -22.02 -6.23
N ASP A 485 -15.67 -21.84 -7.45
CA ASP A 485 -16.57 -20.76 -7.83
C ASP A 485 -17.88 -20.79 -7.00
N SER A 486 -18.45 -21.99 -6.81
CA SER A 486 -19.64 -22.17 -5.96
C SER A 486 -19.39 -21.81 -4.49
N LEU A 487 -18.21 -22.18 -3.94
CA LEU A 487 -17.82 -21.80 -2.58
C LEU A 487 -17.63 -20.29 -2.44
N TYR A 488 -17.00 -19.67 -3.44
CA TYR A 488 -16.77 -18.22 -3.47
C TYR A 488 -18.10 -17.46 -3.49
N GLU A 489 -19.01 -17.81 -4.39
CA GLU A 489 -20.35 -17.20 -4.47
C GLU A 489 -21.17 -17.44 -3.19
N THR A 490 -21.04 -18.62 -2.57
CA THR A 490 -21.68 -18.91 -1.28
C THR A 490 -21.11 -18.01 -0.17
N ALA A 491 -19.80 -17.82 -0.13
CA ALA A 491 -19.15 -16.97 0.88
C ALA A 491 -19.58 -15.51 0.75
N LEU A 492 -19.70 -14.98 -0.48
CA LEU A 492 -20.21 -13.63 -0.74
C LEU A 492 -21.64 -13.41 -0.21
N ASN A 493 -22.44 -14.46 -0.10
CA ASN A 493 -23.81 -14.40 0.39
C ASN A 493 -23.96 -14.81 1.88
N THR A 494 -22.85 -15.17 2.55
CA THR A 494 -22.86 -15.64 3.94
C THR A 494 -22.56 -14.49 4.90
N MET A 495 -23.54 -14.09 5.74
CA MET A 495 -23.35 -13.06 6.77
C MET A 495 -22.67 -13.60 8.04
N ASP A 496 -22.91 -14.86 8.39
CA ASP A 496 -22.27 -15.49 9.54
C ASP A 496 -20.74 -15.54 9.36
N PRO A 497 -19.98 -14.86 10.22
CA PRO A 497 -18.52 -14.76 10.05
C PRO A 497 -17.82 -16.11 10.18
N ALA A 498 -18.25 -16.98 11.10
CA ALA A 498 -17.60 -18.27 11.34
C ALA A 498 -17.78 -19.20 10.14
N ARG A 499 -19.00 -19.28 9.60
CA ARG A 499 -19.32 -20.05 8.39
C ARG A 499 -18.53 -19.50 7.19
N ARG A 500 -18.46 -18.17 7.02
CA ARG A 500 -17.70 -17.54 5.94
C ARG A 500 -16.20 -17.86 6.03
N GLN A 501 -15.59 -17.78 7.23
CA GLN A 501 -14.19 -18.16 7.43
C GLN A 501 -13.93 -19.64 7.06
N ASN A 502 -14.86 -20.54 7.37
CA ASN A 502 -14.72 -21.94 7.00
C ASN A 502 -14.77 -22.15 5.47
N LEU A 503 -15.65 -21.44 4.76
CA LEU A 503 -15.69 -21.46 3.29
C LEU A 503 -14.36 -20.96 2.70
N TYR A 504 -13.81 -19.89 3.25
CA TYR A 504 -12.51 -19.35 2.84
C TYR A 504 -11.37 -20.35 3.03
N ARG A 505 -11.31 -21.08 4.16
CA ARG A 505 -10.32 -22.14 4.39
C ARG A 505 -10.43 -23.28 3.39
N GLN A 506 -11.65 -23.69 3.04
CA GLN A 506 -11.87 -24.71 2.02
C GLN A 506 -11.34 -24.27 0.65
N MET A 507 -11.59 -23.02 0.26
CA MET A 507 -11.07 -22.45 -0.98
C MET A 507 -9.54 -22.33 -0.96
N ASP A 508 -8.96 -21.89 0.16
CA ASP A 508 -7.51 -21.79 0.32
C ASP A 508 -6.83 -23.16 0.20
N GLN A 509 -7.41 -24.21 0.80
CA GLN A 509 -6.93 -25.59 0.62
C GLN A 509 -7.01 -26.04 -0.85
N MET A 510 -8.07 -25.68 -1.56
CA MET A 510 -8.20 -26.02 -2.98
C MET A 510 -7.11 -25.36 -3.85
N ILE A 511 -6.70 -24.12 -3.53
CA ILE A 511 -5.58 -23.46 -4.21
C ILE A 511 -4.29 -24.28 -4.01
N ILE A 512 -4.02 -24.70 -2.78
CA ILE A 512 -2.85 -25.55 -2.48
C ILE A 512 -2.94 -26.88 -3.24
N ASP A 513 -4.08 -27.55 -3.21
CA ASP A 513 -4.24 -28.86 -3.84
C ASP A 513 -4.06 -28.83 -5.36
N HIS A 514 -4.46 -27.75 -6.01
CA HIS A 514 -4.34 -27.56 -7.46
C HIS A 514 -3.02 -26.90 -7.88
N ALA A 515 -2.33 -26.25 -6.96
CA ALA A 515 -1.03 -25.60 -7.16
C ALA A 515 -0.98 -24.63 -8.37
N PRO A 516 -1.93 -23.69 -8.56
CA PRO A 516 -1.78 -22.66 -9.57
C PRO A 516 -0.72 -21.63 -9.19
N ILE A 517 -0.22 -21.69 -7.95
CA ILE A 517 0.81 -20.80 -7.40
C ILE A 517 1.85 -21.58 -6.59
N VAL A 518 2.96 -20.89 -6.30
CA VAL A 518 3.98 -21.27 -5.33
C VAL A 518 4.01 -20.18 -4.26
N PRO A 519 3.35 -20.34 -3.10
CA PRO A 519 3.48 -19.41 -1.99
C PRO A 519 4.93 -19.36 -1.51
N LEU A 520 5.50 -18.18 -1.34
CA LEU A 520 6.89 -17.98 -0.92
C LEU A 520 6.98 -17.62 0.55
N TYR A 521 6.39 -16.49 0.92
CA TYR A 521 6.34 -16.05 2.31
C TYR A 521 5.17 -15.08 2.55
N TYR A 522 4.72 -15.03 3.81
CA TYR A 522 3.85 -13.99 4.32
C TYR A 522 4.72 -12.86 4.87
N ASP A 523 4.52 -11.67 4.38
CA ASP A 523 5.39 -10.54 4.67
C ASP A 523 5.14 -9.95 6.06
N GLN A 524 6.03 -9.07 6.49
CA GLN A 524 5.95 -8.31 7.73
C GLN A 524 6.13 -6.82 7.47
N VAL A 525 5.32 -6.02 8.14
CA VAL A 525 5.59 -4.60 8.29
C VAL A 525 6.84 -4.44 9.15
N VAL A 526 7.79 -3.67 8.67
CA VAL A 526 9.02 -3.32 9.39
C VAL A 526 9.15 -1.82 9.46
N ARG A 527 9.24 -1.28 10.66
CA ARG A 527 9.37 0.16 10.90
C ARG A 527 10.44 0.42 11.95
N PHE A 528 11.23 1.44 11.72
CA PHE A 528 12.21 1.93 12.67
C PHE A 528 11.88 3.37 13.05
N THR A 529 12.00 3.70 14.35
CA THR A 529 11.89 5.06 14.84
C THR A 529 12.94 5.33 15.90
N HIS A 530 13.30 6.58 16.09
CA HIS A 530 14.06 6.96 17.27
C HIS A 530 13.21 6.81 18.54
N THR A 531 13.86 6.60 19.70
CA THR A 531 13.18 6.33 20.98
C THR A 531 12.38 7.51 21.51
N HIS A 532 12.66 8.74 21.04
CA HIS A 532 11.89 9.94 21.38
C HIS A 532 10.51 9.97 20.70
N VAL A 533 10.29 9.20 19.64
CA VAL A 533 8.98 8.99 19.02
C VAL A 533 8.18 7.98 19.84
N LYS A 534 6.99 8.37 20.27
CA LYS A 534 6.09 7.53 21.08
C LYS A 534 4.77 7.34 20.34
N ASN A 535 4.06 6.26 20.67
CA ASN A 535 2.72 5.94 20.19
C ASN A 535 2.61 5.80 18.64
N LEU A 536 3.72 5.58 17.94
CA LEU A 536 3.64 5.13 16.55
C LEU A 536 3.16 3.69 16.58
N GLY A 537 1.95 3.48 16.11
CA GLY A 537 1.39 2.15 15.90
C GLY A 537 1.83 1.56 14.56
N SER A 538 1.56 0.29 14.40
CA SER A 538 1.56 -0.38 13.12
C SER A 538 0.25 -1.16 12.96
N ASN A 539 -0.14 -1.50 11.74
CA ASN A 539 -1.29 -2.34 11.45
C ASN A 539 -1.00 -3.21 10.20
N PRO A 540 -1.70 -4.34 10.05
CA PRO A 540 -1.42 -5.26 8.95
C PRO A 540 -1.68 -4.70 7.54
N MET A 541 -2.40 -3.57 7.40
CA MET A 541 -2.53 -2.81 6.15
C MET A 541 -1.37 -1.84 5.91
N ASN A 542 -0.40 -1.79 6.83
CA ASN A 542 0.73 -0.87 6.82
C ASN A 542 0.35 0.62 6.71
N LEU A 543 -0.82 1.02 7.22
CA LEU A 543 -1.20 2.44 7.27
C LEU A 543 -0.29 3.22 8.22
N LEU A 544 0.11 4.41 7.84
CA LEU A 544 0.85 5.34 8.69
C LEU A 544 -0.15 6.26 9.41
N VAL A 545 -0.40 5.98 10.70
CA VAL A 545 -1.37 6.73 11.52
C VAL A 545 -0.60 7.66 12.45
N LEU A 546 -0.59 8.96 12.14
CA LEU A 546 0.23 9.94 12.87
C LEU A 546 -0.53 10.73 13.95
N LYS A 547 -1.86 10.71 13.96
CA LYS A 547 -2.67 11.50 14.90
C LYS A 547 -2.41 11.19 16.39
N HIS A 548 -1.96 9.97 16.71
CA HIS A 548 -1.64 9.54 18.07
C HIS A 548 -0.16 9.65 18.42
N VAL A 549 0.69 10.00 17.47
CA VAL A 549 2.14 10.07 17.67
C VAL A 549 2.49 11.27 18.55
N LYS A 550 3.32 10.99 19.57
CA LYS A 550 3.95 12.02 20.43
C LYS A 550 5.45 12.02 20.19
N LYS A 551 6.04 13.20 20.20
CA LYS A 551 7.48 13.37 20.09
C LYS A 551 7.96 14.16 21.30
N LYS A 552 8.92 13.61 22.06
CA LYS A 552 9.61 14.37 23.10
C LYS A 552 10.59 15.32 22.43
N HIS A 553 10.69 16.56 22.92
CA HIS A 553 11.76 17.44 22.49
C HIS A 553 13.11 16.76 22.76
N HIS A 554 13.98 16.73 21.77
CA HIS A 554 15.37 16.38 21.98
C HIS A 554 16.03 17.67 22.49
N ASP A 555 16.50 17.68 23.73
CA ASP A 555 17.42 18.71 24.20
C ASP A 555 18.72 18.57 23.41
N THR A 556 18.81 19.26 22.27
CA THR A 556 20.02 19.32 21.43
C THR A 556 21.04 20.33 21.96
N ASP A 557 20.84 20.89 23.16
CA ASP A 557 21.72 21.90 23.77
C ASP A 557 22.79 21.32 24.72
N SER A 558 23.03 20.00 24.67
CA SER A 558 24.12 19.41 25.46
C SER A 558 25.02 18.48 24.63
N ARG A 559 25.70 19.05 23.64
CA ARG A 559 26.99 18.52 23.16
C ARG A 559 27.79 19.62 22.46
#